data_1a78591a8fbaacfd1a2ce5f79130bdce
#
_entry.id   1a78591a8fbaacfd1a2ce5f79130bdce
#
_cell.length_a   1.000
_cell.length_b   1.000
_cell.length_c   1.000
_cell.angle_alpha   90.00
_cell.angle_beta   90.00
_cell.angle_gamma   90.00
#
_symmetry.space_group_name_H-M   'P 1'
#
loop_
_entity.id
_entity.type
_entity.pdbx_description
1 polymer ?
#
loop_
_entity_poly.entity_id
_entity_poly.type
_entity_poly.pdbx_seq_one_letter_code
_entity_poly.pdbx_strand_id
1 'polypeptide(L)'
;MTNLKEVTFEKPSYDQWQEAAVKQLKGKPFESLLTKTIEGITLEPLYTEERLLEALDGKLEEQVSTVRALKADGDFGVAQQAFGSSIEEFVAQTNDAFARGAQYVTVGKVSFEWDEAALKQLAALIDTHKQVVLYVDNKEVVNVFNFVTDKTVTGFIVSAEPVELTDFANVRTLNAHTQTVHYEGANATQELAIALAQAAELLGEDFAANEDKFFASFAIDPQFFMEIAKIRAFRVLWKAFAQAYGVTSPKPVQIVTETSLRSFSKLDVYVNLLRAGNEAFSAVIGGADVVTVHPHNVLTGPTNQSVRIARNAALVIKEESHVTKVLDPAGGSYFVESLTHDLVKNAWAYFLEIQATGGYTAAQAKIAADVKVVWDKRLADVETRKAVLVGTNNFADATEEVPAESFVDVNRLAQPFEKLRVDFKENPVKVAVLAYGELKKIKPRTDFVTGIFATAGVTADVTEPFTDVEAAKNYLATTDAQVVVFSAVDEDVEAVLPQIIASKQPGTLLDVAGKFDIDGIDGALYAGMNIYEKLEGIQTSLKEVQR
;
A
#
# COMPACT_ATOMS: atom_id res chain seq x y z
N MET A 1 22.70 -0.21 51.06
CA MET A 1 22.38 -0.30 49.64
C MET A 1 20.98 -0.90 49.55
N THR A 2 20.03 -0.16 49.07
CA THR A 2 18.66 -0.67 48.89
C THR A 2 18.71 -1.76 47.82
N ASN A 3 18.18 -2.95 48.14
CA ASN A 3 18.15 -4.04 47.20
C ASN A 3 17.17 -3.69 46.07
N LEU A 4 17.67 -3.44 44.86
CA LEU A 4 16.88 -3.04 43.71
C LEU A 4 15.73 -4.02 43.40
N LYS A 5 15.83 -5.29 43.87
CA LYS A 5 14.77 -6.27 43.72
C LYS A 5 13.57 -6.02 44.65
N GLU A 6 13.71 -5.18 45.66
CA GLU A 6 12.68 -4.86 46.65
C GLU A 6 12.04 -3.49 46.38
N VAL A 7 12.51 -2.77 45.37
CA VAL A 7 11.91 -1.48 44.95
C VAL A 7 10.69 -1.78 44.09
N THR A 8 9.52 -1.48 44.63
CA THR A 8 8.25 -1.50 43.90
C THR A 8 7.96 -0.09 43.37
N PHE A 9 7.66 0.01 42.09
CA PHE A 9 7.20 1.26 41.48
C PHE A 9 5.66 1.20 41.39
N GLU A 10 5.00 2.31 41.73
CA GLU A 10 3.58 2.45 41.45
C GLU A 10 3.35 2.35 39.94
N LYS A 11 2.38 1.54 39.53
CA LYS A 11 1.94 1.51 38.12
C LYS A 11 1.00 2.69 37.90
N PRO A 12 1.38 3.70 37.08
CA PRO A 12 0.46 4.79 36.76
C PRO A 12 -0.73 4.23 35.95
N SER A 13 -1.92 4.73 36.22
CA SER A 13 -3.10 4.44 35.39
C SER A 13 -2.96 5.13 34.02
N TYR A 14 -3.73 4.68 33.04
CA TYR A 14 -3.79 5.34 31.74
C TYR A 14 -4.18 6.81 31.86
N ASP A 15 -5.13 7.15 32.74
CA ASP A 15 -5.60 8.52 32.96
C ASP A 15 -4.48 9.41 33.52
N GLN A 16 -3.69 8.91 34.47
CA GLN A 16 -2.52 9.63 35.00
C GLN A 16 -1.48 9.88 33.91
N TRP A 17 -1.25 8.90 33.04
CA TRP A 17 -0.38 9.05 31.89
C TRP A 17 -0.93 10.09 30.90
N GLN A 18 -2.24 10.04 30.58
CA GLN A 18 -2.90 10.98 29.68
C GLN A 18 -2.80 12.43 30.22
N GLU A 19 -3.05 12.63 31.51
CA GLU A 19 -2.87 13.96 32.15
C GLU A 19 -1.42 14.47 32.00
N ALA A 20 -0.43 13.59 32.21
CA ALA A 20 0.97 13.96 32.04
C ALA A 20 1.31 14.29 30.57
N ALA A 21 0.77 13.53 29.60
CA ALA A 21 0.93 13.79 28.18
C ALA A 21 0.33 15.14 27.77
N VAL A 22 -0.91 15.44 28.21
CA VAL A 22 -1.60 16.72 27.94
C VAL A 22 -0.79 17.92 28.44
N LYS A 23 -0.19 17.82 29.63
CA LYS A 23 0.69 18.87 30.15
C LYS A 23 1.89 19.18 29.24
N GLN A 24 2.38 18.20 28.48
CA GLN A 24 3.49 18.38 27.54
C GLN A 24 3.07 18.94 26.18
N LEU A 25 1.77 18.90 25.85
CA LEU A 25 1.23 19.35 24.56
C LEU A 25 1.15 20.88 24.41
N LYS A 26 1.54 21.64 25.44
CA LYS A 26 1.59 23.11 25.40
C LYS A 26 0.27 23.75 24.93
N GLY A 27 -0.87 23.25 25.41
CA GLY A 27 -2.21 23.76 25.11
C GLY A 27 -2.89 23.09 23.90
N LYS A 28 -2.27 22.15 23.21
CA LYS A 28 -2.97 21.32 22.23
C LYS A 28 -3.83 20.26 22.95
N PRO A 29 -5.00 19.92 22.42
CA PRO A 29 -5.87 18.88 22.99
C PRO A 29 -5.25 17.48 22.82
N PHE A 30 -5.67 16.52 23.66
CA PHE A 30 -5.21 15.12 23.60
C PHE A 30 -5.50 14.47 22.24
N GLU A 31 -6.61 14.83 21.61
CA GLU A 31 -7.04 14.35 20.29
C GLU A 31 -6.00 14.62 19.20
N SER A 32 -5.08 15.58 19.42
CA SER A 32 -3.96 15.83 18.49
C SER A 32 -2.94 14.68 18.42
N LEU A 33 -2.96 13.76 19.38
CA LEU A 33 -2.16 12.55 19.41
C LEU A 33 -2.83 11.35 18.74
N LEU A 34 -4.14 11.43 18.49
CA LEU A 34 -4.90 10.34 17.89
C LEU A 34 -4.72 10.34 16.37
N THR A 35 -4.61 9.14 15.79
CA THR A 35 -4.53 8.97 14.34
C THR A 35 -5.73 8.17 13.84
N LYS A 36 -6.56 8.79 13.01
CA LYS A 36 -7.67 8.08 12.33
C LYS A 36 -7.16 7.39 11.09
N THR A 37 -7.30 6.07 11.04
CA THR A 37 -6.93 5.27 9.87
C THR A 37 -8.03 5.30 8.81
N ILE A 38 -7.71 4.77 7.64
CA ILE A 38 -8.68 4.65 6.53
C ILE A 38 -9.71 3.54 6.78
N GLU A 39 -9.42 2.63 7.70
CA GLU A 39 -10.31 1.57 8.19
C GLU A 39 -11.37 2.10 9.17
N GLY A 40 -11.31 3.39 9.52
CA GLY A 40 -12.18 3.97 10.55
C GLY A 40 -11.75 3.66 11.98
N ILE A 41 -10.57 3.06 12.17
CA ILE A 41 -9.97 2.77 13.48
C ILE A 41 -9.22 4.01 13.96
N THR A 42 -9.37 4.36 15.24
CA THR A 42 -8.60 5.42 15.88
C THR A 42 -7.42 4.82 16.61
N LEU A 43 -6.21 5.10 16.15
CA LEU A 43 -4.99 4.69 16.83
C LEU A 43 -4.71 5.62 18.00
N GLU A 44 -4.40 5.01 19.15
CA GLU A 44 -4.00 5.71 20.37
C GLU A 44 -2.46 5.79 20.46
N PRO A 45 -1.92 6.81 21.15
CA PRO A 45 -0.47 6.97 21.30
C PRO A 45 0.15 5.96 22.27
N LEU A 46 -0.66 5.29 23.11
CA LEU A 46 -0.23 4.27 24.07
C LEU A 46 -1.25 3.15 24.17
N TYR A 47 -0.78 1.91 24.12
CA TYR A 47 -1.56 0.71 24.35
C TYR A 47 -1.09 0.00 25.63
N THR A 48 -2.02 -0.31 26.53
CA THR A 48 -1.73 -0.96 27.81
C THR A 48 -2.46 -2.31 27.91
N GLU A 49 -1.92 -3.20 28.73
CA GLU A 49 -2.56 -4.50 29.02
C GLU A 49 -3.97 -4.33 29.57
N GLU A 50 -4.16 -3.38 30.48
CA GLU A 50 -5.44 -3.10 31.14
C GLU A 50 -6.54 -2.76 30.13
N ARG A 51 -6.27 -1.80 29.23
CA ARG A 51 -7.23 -1.39 28.19
C ARG A 51 -7.48 -2.47 27.15
N LEU A 52 -6.44 -3.24 26.80
CA LEU A 52 -6.60 -4.38 25.90
C LEU A 52 -7.48 -5.47 26.53
N LEU A 53 -7.26 -5.82 27.80
CA LEU A 53 -8.08 -6.81 28.48
C LEU A 53 -9.52 -6.34 28.65
N GLU A 54 -9.75 -5.05 28.90
CA GLU A 54 -11.07 -4.46 28.92
C GLU A 54 -11.77 -4.57 27.55
N ALA A 55 -11.10 -4.21 26.45
CA ALA A 55 -11.63 -4.29 25.09
C ALA A 55 -11.97 -5.72 24.67
N LEU A 56 -11.20 -6.71 25.14
CA LEU A 56 -11.37 -8.12 24.84
C LEU A 56 -12.22 -8.89 25.86
N ASP A 57 -12.87 -8.23 26.81
CA ASP A 57 -13.57 -8.90 27.93
C ASP A 57 -12.70 -9.95 28.65
N GLY A 58 -11.40 -9.68 28.82
CA GLY A 58 -10.42 -10.58 29.41
C GLY A 58 -9.96 -11.74 28.50
N LYS A 59 -10.39 -11.80 27.23
CA LYS A 59 -10.16 -12.96 26.32
C LYS A 59 -8.91 -12.85 25.45
N LEU A 60 -7.87 -12.16 25.90
CA LEU A 60 -6.62 -12.02 25.16
C LEU A 60 -6.01 -13.38 24.77
N GLU A 61 -5.95 -14.31 25.71
CA GLU A 61 -5.40 -15.65 25.46
C GLU A 61 -6.24 -16.43 24.43
N GLU A 62 -7.55 -16.24 24.40
CA GLU A 62 -8.40 -16.85 23.39
C GLU A 62 -8.09 -16.31 21.98
N GLN A 63 -7.87 -15.01 21.82
CA GLN A 63 -7.48 -14.41 20.55
C GLN A 63 -6.13 -14.93 20.08
N VAL A 64 -5.10 -14.88 20.93
CA VAL A 64 -3.73 -15.34 20.62
C VAL A 64 -3.71 -16.83 20.30
N SER A 65 -4.35 -17.67 21.12
CA SER A 65 -4.41 -19.12 20.89
C SER A 65 -5.16 -19.47 19.59
N THR A 66 -6.19 -18.71 19.24
CA THR A 66 -6.93 -18.90 17.98
C THR A 66 -6.05 -18.64 16.76
N VAL A 67 -5.29 -17.55 16.76
CA VAL A 67 -4.34 -17.24 15.67
C VAL A 67 -3.34 -18.37 15.49
N ARG A 68 -2.77 -18.87 16.60
CA ARG A 68 -1.79 -19.96 16.59
C ARG A 68 -2.39 -21.29 16.14
N ALA A 69 -3.60 -21.63 16.59
CA ALA A 69 -4.26 -22.89 16.24
C ALA A 69 -4.63 -22.99 14.75
N LEU A 70 -4.86 -21.87 14.09
CA LEU A 70 -5.28 -21.80 12.69
C LEU A 70 -4.15 -21.55 11.70
N LYS A 71 -2.89 -21.67 12.15
CA LYS A 71 -1.70 -21.75 11.31
C LYS A 71 -1.01 -23.10 11.55
N ALA A 72 -0.67 -23.80 10.45
CA ALA A 72 -0.14 -25.16 10.53
C ALA A 72 1.24 -25.20 11.21
N ASP A 73 2.13 -24.25 10.87
CA ASP A 73 3.48 -24.12 11.42
C ASP A 73 3.99 -22.68 11.32
N GLY A 74 5.20 -22.41 11.76
CA GLY A 74 5.82 -21.08 11.71
C GLY A 74 6.44 -20.73 10.35
N ASP A 75 6.52 -21.68 9.42
CA ASP A 75 7.17 -21.49 8.12
C ASP A 75 6.21 -20.87 7.08
N PHE A 76 6.77 -20.42 5.95
CA PHE A 76 6.04 -19.95 4.79
C PHE A 76 6.72 -20.38 3.51
N GLY A 77 5.93 -20.54 2.45
CA GLY A 77 6.40 -20.88 1.13
C GLY A 77 6.84 -19.65 0.34
N VAL A 78 8.01 -19.73 -0.30
CA VAL A 78 8.51 -18.70 -1.20
C VAL A 78 8.01 -19.00 -2.62
N ALA A 79 7.06 -18.20 -3.09
CA ALA A 79 6.48 -18.29 -4.42
C ALA A 79 7.05 -17.18 -5.31
N GLN A 80 8.09 -17.51 -6.09
CA GLN A 80 8.71 -16.57 -7.02
C GLN A 80 8.07 -16.65 -8.39
N GLN A 81 7.42 -15.58 -8.82
CA GLN A 81 6.86 -15.45 -10.16
C GLN A 81 7.96 -15.42 -11.23
N ALA A 82 7.80 -16.22 -12.29
CA ALA A 82 8.59 -16.14 -13.50
C ALA A 82 7.85 -15.33 -14.56
N PHE A 83 8.59 -14.60 -15.38
CA PHE A 83 8.04 -13.62 -16.32
C PHE A 83 8.42 -13.82 -17.78
N GLY A 84 9.27 -14.74 -18.12
CA GLY A 84 9.86 -14.96 -19.44
C GLY A 84 9.09 -14.40 -20.64
N SER A 85 9.79 -13.95 -21.66
CA SER A 85 9.21 -13.49 -22.93
C SER A 85 8.79 -14.64 -23.85
N SER A 86 9.21 -15.86 -23.51
CA SER A 86 8.81 -17.13 -24.13
C SER A 86 8.68 -18.21 -23.08
N ILE A 87 8.08 -19.35 -23.46
CA ILE A 87 7.96 -20.50 -22.55
C ILE A 87 9.35 -21.07 -22.16
N GLU A 88 10.32 -21.06 -23.05
CA GLU A 88 11.68 -21.54 -22.78
C GLU A 88 12.37 -20.65 -21.72
N GLU A 89 12.20 -19.34 -21.82
CA GLU A 89 12.73 -18.39 -20.83
C GLU A 89 12.01 -18.54 -19.49
N PHE A 90 10.68 -18.70 -19.50
CA PHE A 90 9.88 -18.98 -18.31
C PHE A 90 10.35 -20.25 -17.60
N VAL A 91 10.55 -21.34 -18.34
CA VAL A 91 11.08 -22.61 -17.82
C VAL A 91 12.47 -22.43 -17.22
N ALA A 92 13.35 -21.70 -17.90
CA ALA A 92 14.70 -21.43 -17.40
C ALA A 92 14.70 -20.61 -16.11
N GLN A 93 13.87 -19.54 -16.03
CA GLN A 93 13.70 -18.71 -14.83
C GLN A 93 13.13 -19.53 -13.67
N THR A 94 12.12 -20.37 -13.92
CA THR A 94 11.52 -21.22 -12.89
C THR A 94 12.53 -22.20 -12.33
N ASN A 95 13.29 -22.88 -13.17
CA ASN A 95 14.34 -23.81 -12.73
C ASN A 95 15.47 -23.10 -11.96
N ASP A 96 15.89 -21.90 -12.38
CA ASP A 96 16.84 -21.07 -11.60
C ASP A 96 16.24 -20.66 -10.24
N ALA A 97 14.96 -20.32 -10.19
CA ALA A 97 14.29 -19.96 -8.94
C ALA A 97 14.28 -21.14 -7.95
N PHE A 98 13.95 -22.35 -8.39
CA PHE A 98 13.99 -23.56 -7.56
C PHE A 98 15.41 -23.92 -7.10
N ALA A 99 16.38 -23.85 -7.99
CA ALA A 99 17.79 -24.09 -7.62
C ALA A 99 18.32 -23.11 -6.56
N ARG A 100 17.58 -22.02 -6.32
CA ARG A 100 17.92 -20.93 -5.39
C ARG A 100 16.89 -20.69 -4.31
N GLY A 101 16.06 -21.67 -3.99
CA GLY A 101 15.21 -21.66 -2.78
C GLY A 101 13.74 -21.28 -3.00
N ALA A 102 13.26 -21.03 -4.22
CA ALA A 102 11.83 -20.99 -4.48
C ALA A 102 11.21 -22.38 -4.29
N GLN A 103 9.94 -22.42 -3.85
CA GLN A 103 9.27 -23.67 -3.50
C GLN A 103 8.08 -23.99 -4.41
N TYR A 104 7.62 -23.03 -5.23
CA TYR A 104 6.46 -23.19 -6.10
C TYR A 104 6.79 -22.85 -7.56
N VAL A 105 6.22 -23.62 -8.49
CA VAL A 105 6.06 -23.16 -9.88
C VAL A 105 5.02 -22.03 -9.82
N THR A 106 5.47 -20.79 -9.93
CA THR A 106 4.62 -19.61 -9.75
C THR A 106 4.39 -18.95 -11.09
N VAL A 107 3.13 -19.02 -11.53
CA VAL A 107 2.67 -18.48 -12.81
C VAL A 107 1.81 -17.26 -12.55
N GLY A 108 2.08 -16.18 -13.24
CA GLY A 108 1.28 -14.97 -13.28
C GLY A 108 1.25 -14.41 -14.68
N LYS A 109 1.29 -13.09 -14.83
CA LYS A 109 1.30 -12.43 -16.12
C LYS A 109 2.59 -12.74 -16.89
N VAL A 110 2.44 -13.14 -18.15
CA VAL A 110 3.50 -13.40 -19.10
C VAL A 110 3.30 -12.61 -20.41
N SER A 111 4.33 -12.53 -21.26
CA SER A 111 4.27 -11.80 -22.54
C SER A 111 4.04 -12.73 -23.75
N PHE A 112 3.81 -14.02 -23.53
CA PHE A 112 3.55 -15.02 -24.56
C PHE A 112 2.18 -15.68 -24.36
N GLU A 113 1.70 -16.40 -25.39
CA GLU A 113 0.43 -17.12 -25.33
C GLU A 113 0.60 -18.53 -24.72
N TRP A 114 -0.39 -18.98 -23.94
CA TRP A 114 -0.44 -20.34 -23.40
C TRP A 114 -1.04 -21.30 -24.44
N ASP A 115 -0.29 -21.56 -25.52
CA ASP A 115 -0.67 -22.60 -26.47
C ASP A 115 -0.43 -24.02 -25.90
N GLU A 116 -0.85 -25.05 -26.63
CA GLU A 116 -0.72 -26.44 -26.18
C GLU A 116 0.74 -26.85 -25.91
N ALA A 117 1.70 -26.32 -26.68
CA ALA A 117 3.11 -26.63 -26.50
C ALA A 117 3.67 -25.99 -25.23
N ALA A 118 3.29 -24.73 -24.95
CA ALA A 118 3.64 -24.03 -23.73
C ALA A 118 3.00 -24.69 -22.49
N LEU A 119 1.73 -25.06 -22.57
CA LEU A 119 1.01 -25.77 -21.49
C LEU A 119 1.66 -27.13 -21.17
N LYS A 120 2.13 -27.89 -22.17
CA LYS A 120 2.85 -29.15 -21.94
C LYS A 120 4.19 -28.92 -21.24
N GLN A 121 4.93 -27.88 -21.58
CA GLN A 121 6.18 -27.53 -20.89
C GLN A 121 5.92 -27.09 -19.45
N LEU A 122 4.89 -26.28 -19.21
CA LEU A 122 4.46 -25.90 -17.86
C LEU A 122 4.03 -27.12 -17.04
N ALA A 123 3.28 -28.06 -17.63
CA ALA A 123 2.88 -29.28 -16.96
C ALA A 123 4.09 -30.14 -16.55
N ALA A 124 5.11 -30.24 -17.40
CA ALA A 124 6.35 -30.94 -17.06
C ALA A 124 7.11 -30.29 -15.89
N LEU A 125 7.08 -28.95 -15.78
CA LEU A 125 7.62 -28.26 -14.60
C LEU A 125 6.82 -28.60 -13.36
N ILE A 126 5.49 -28.57 -13.43
CA ILE A 126 4.60 -28.88 -12.30
C ILE A 126 4.80 -30.35 -11.87
N ASP A 127 4.86 -31.28 -12.80
CA ASP A 127 5.16 -32.70 -12.52
C ASP A 127 6.53 -32.90 -11.85
N THR A 128 7.53 -32.06 -12.21
CA THR A 128 8.89 -32.12 -11.64
C THR A 128 8.92 -31.58 -10.22
N HIS A 129 8.34 -30.41 -9.99
CA HIS A 129 8.46 -29.66 -8.72
C HIS A 129 7.32 -29.93 -7.74
N LYS A 130 6.17 -30.41 -8.22
CA LYS A 130 5.01 -30.87 -7.45
C LYS A 130 4.29 -29.81 -6.60
N GLN A 131 4.72 -28.55 -6.69
CA GLN A 131 4.08 -27.42 -6.00
C GLN A 131 3.83 -26.28 -6.97
N VAL A 132 2.60 -25.73 -6.97
CA VAL A 132 2.19 -24.69 -7.90
C VAL A 132 1.41 -23.58 -7.22
N VAL A 133 1.69 -22.32 -7.59
CA VAL A 133 0.82 -21.18 -7.36
C VAL A 133 0.49 -20.57 -8.72
N LEU A 134 -0.76 -20.67 -9.12
CA LEU A 134 -1.23 -20.20 -10.40
C LEU A 134 -2.10 -18.95 -10.20
N TYR A 135 -1.55 -17.76 -10.51
CA TYR A 135 -2.34 -16.52 -10.60
C TYR A 135 -2.98 -16.47 -11.98
N VAL A 136 -4.30 -16.58 -12.03
CA VAL A 136 -5.06 -16.68 -13.28
C VAL A 136 -5.29 -15.28 -13.85
N ASP A 137 -4.34 -14.81 -14.66
CA ASP A 137 -4.48 -13.61 -15.51
C ASP A 137 -5.22 -13.96 -16.81
N ASN A 138 -4.94 -15.15 -17.36
CA ASN A 138 -5.62 -15.72 -18.52
C ASN A 138 -6.15 -17.13 -18.19
N LYS A 139 -7.46 -17.34 -18.39
CA LYS A 139 -8.14 -18.62 -18.10
C LYS A 139 -7.52 -19.82 -18.83
N GLU A 140 -6.89 -19.60 -19.99
CA GLU A 140 -6.26 -20.68 -20.79
C GLU A 140 -5.17 -21.42 -20.01
N VAL A 141 -4.46 -20.73 -19.12
CA VAL A 141 -3.38 -21.35 -18.32
C VAL A 141 -3.87 -22.48 -17.42
N VAL A 142 -5.14 -22.45 -16.99
CA VAL A 142 -5.75 -23.51 -16.17
C VAL A 142 -5.80 -24.84 -16.93
N ASN A 143 -5.82 -24.83 -18.26
CA ASN A 143 -5.80 -26.03 -19.10
C ASN A 143 -4.49 -26.82 -18.95
N VAL A 144 -3.46 -26.29 -18.28
CA VAL A 144 -2.25 -27.03 -17.92
C VAL A 144 -2.56 -28.34 -17.20
N PHE A 145 -3.59 -28.36 -16.36
CA PHE A 145 -3.98 -29.54 -15.60
C PHE A 145 -4.49 -30.70 -16.46
N ASN A 146 -4.82 -30.47 -17.74
CA ASN A 146 -5.10 -31.53 -18.71
C ASN A 146 -3.83 -32.33 -19.09
N PHE A 147 -2.64 -31.75 -18.88
CA PHE A 147 -1.36 -32.34 -19.23
C PHE A 147 -0.53 -32.78 -18.00
N VAL A 148 -0.86 -32.29 -16.78
CA VAL A 148 -0.22 -32.70 -15.54
C VAL A 148 -0.57 -34.17 -15.25
N THR A 149 0.46 -35.00 -15.08
CA THR A 149 0.33 -36.44 -14.88
C THR A 149 0.32 -36.85 -13.42
N ASP A 150 1.06 -36.15 -12.57
CA ASP A 150 1.11 -36.44 -11.13
C ASP A 150 -0.10 -35.81 -10.40
N LYS A 151 -1.02 -36.64 -9.97
CA LYS A 151 -2.22 -36.20 -9.25
C LYS A 151 -1.96 -35.87 -7.77
N THR A 152 -0.72 -36.05 -7.29
CA THR A 152 -0.31 -35.67 -5.93
C THR A 152 0.19 -34.23 -5.82
N VAL A 153 0.26 -33.50 -6.93
CA VAL A 153 0.62 -32.07 -6.98
C VAL A 153 -0.21 -31.28 -5.94
N THR A 154 0.46 -30.41 -5.22
CA THR A 154 -0.13 -29.50 -4.23
C THR A 154 -0.05 -28.07 -4.71
N GLY A 155 -0.94 -27.21 -4.24
CA GLY A 155 -0.84 -25.77 -4.53
C GLY A 155 -2.14 -25.02 -4.51
N PHE A 156 -2.12 -23.87 -5.18
CA PHE A 156 -3.18 -22.87 -5.13
C PHE A 156 -3.49 -22.32 -6.51
N ILE A 157 -4.77 -22.15 -6.82
CA ILE A 157 -5.22 -21.43 -8.00
C ILE A 157 -5.85 -20.12 -7.55
N VAL A 158 -5.07 -19.05 -7.63
CA VAL A 158 -5.50 -17.69 -7.26
C VAL A 158 -6.30 -17.11 -8.43
N SER A 159 -7.61 -17.08 -8.30
CA SER A 159 -8.54 -16.67 -9.35
C SER A 159 -9.74 -15.93 -8.76
N ALA A 160 -10.16 -14.86 -9.42
CA ALA A 160 -11.44 -14.18 -9.13
C ALA A 160 -12.66 -15.00 -9.54
N GLU A 161 -12.49 -15.92 -10.50
CA GLU A 161 -13.53 -16.80 -11.00
C GLU A 161 -13.36 -18.23 -10.46
N PRO A 162 -14.42 -18.95 -10.18
CA PRO A 162 -14.32 -20.34 -9.76
C PRO A 162 -13.57 -21.22 -10.76
N VAL A 163 -12.72 -22.10 -10.26
CA VAL A 163 -11.98 -23.10 -11.04
C VAL A 163 -12.28 -24.49 -10.50
N GLU A 164 -12.75 -25.37 -11.37
CA GLU A 164 -13.04 -26.77 -11.02
C GLU A 164 -11.91 -27.68 -11.46
N LEU A 165 -11.33 -28.42 -10.50
CA LEU A 165 -10.34 -29.47 -10.73
C LEU A 165 -10.74 -30.73 -9.94
N THR A 166 -11.32 -31.72 -10.62
CA THR A 166 -11.81 -32.95 -9.97
C THR A 166 -10.69 -33.92 -9.61
N ASP A 167 -9.64 -34.01 -10.42
CA ASP A 167 -8.58 -35.01 -10.28
C ASP A 167 -7.41 -34.59 -9.36
N PHE A 168 -7.39 -33.35 -8.90
CA PHE A 168 -6.26 -32.79 -8.12
C PHE A 168 -6.73 -32.44 -6.70
N ALA A 169 -6.84 -33.48 -5.86
CA ALA A 169 -7.35 -33.34 -4.51
C ALA A 169 -6.56 -32.36 -3.64
N ASN A 170 -5.25 -32.22 -3.86
CA ASN A 170 -4.36 -31.38 -3.06
C ASN A 170 -4.11 -29.98 -3.63
N VAL A 171 -4.72 -29.63 -4.78
CA VAL A 171 -4.73 -28.27 -5.31
C VAL A 171 -5.96 -27.56 -4.80
N ARG A 172 -5.76 -26.42 -4.13
CA ARG A 172 -6.84 -25.59 -3.60
C ARG A 172 -7.38 -24.67 -4.68
N THR A 173 -8.70 -24.66 -4.87
CA THR A 173 -9.37 -23.92 -5.95
C THR A 173 -10.49 -23.01 -5.47
N LEU A 174 -10.93 -23.16 -4.22
CA LEU A 174 -11.94 -22.27 -3.62
C LEU A 174 -11.22 -21.06 -2.98
N ASN A 175 -11.01 -20.05 -3.79
CA ASN A 175 -10.25 -18.87 -3.41
C ASN A 175 -11.15 -17.70 -2.99
N ALA A 176 -11.06 -17.26 -1.74
CA ALA A 176 -11.50 -15.93 -1.38
C ALA A 176 -10.49 -14.91 -1.93
N HIS A 177 -10.77 -14.37 -3.11
CA HIS A 177 -9.90 -13.51 -3.90
C HIS A 177 -10.17 -12.03 -3.62
N THR A 178 -9.26 -11.36 -2.90
CA THR A 178 -9.44 -9.94 -2.54
C THR A 178 -8.62 -8.97 -3.36
N GLN A 179 -7.70 -9.44 -4.22
CA GLN A 179 -6.82 -8.58 -5.00
C GLN A 179 -7.59 -7.58 -5.89
N THR A 180 -8.67 -8.01 -6.53
CA THR A 180 -9.50 -7.11 -7.36
C THR A 180 -9.97 -5.90 -6.56
N VAL A 181 -10.66 -6.13 -5.44
CA VAL A 181 -11.17 -5.03 -4.60
C VAL A 181 -10.05 -4.24 -3.93
N HIS A 182 -8.91 -4.87 -3.64
CA HIS A 182 -7.72 -4.20 -3.16
C HIS A 182 -7.25 -3.12 -4.14
N TYR A 183 -7.08 -3.47 -5.42
CA TYR A 183 -6.67 -2.51 -6.45
C TYR A 183 -7.76 -1.49 -6.82
N GLU A 184 -9.03 -1.78 -6.53
CA GLU A 184 -10.12 -0.80 -6.60
C GLU A 184 -10.13 0.17 -5.43
N GLY A 185 -9.35 -0.10 -4.36
CA GLY A 185 -9.15 0.83 -3.24
C GLY A 185 -9.53 0.32 -1.86
N ALA A 186 -10.04 -0.90 -1.73
CA ALA A 186 -10.49 -1.46 -0.47
C ALA A 186 -9.44 -1.30 0.66
N ASN A 187 -9.93 -1.08 1.88
CA ASN A 187 -9.14 -1.10 3.09
C ASN A 187 -9.15 -2.49 3.75
N ALA A 188 -8.33 -2.69 4.78
CA ALA A 188 -8.18 -3.98 5.44
C ALA A 188 -9.51 -4.53 6.00
N THR A 189 -10.38 -3.68 6.55
CA THR A 189 -11.71 -4.07 7.03
C THR A 189 -12.58 -4.61 5.89
N GLN A 190 -12.60 -3.92 4.75
CA GLN A 190 -13.38 -4.33 3.59
C GLN A 190 -12.85 -5.61 2.97
N GLU A 191 -11.53 -5.75 2.82
CA GLU A 191 -10.91 -6.98 2.29
C GLU A 191 -11.27 -8.21 3.15
N LEU A 192 -11.18 -8.09 4.48
CA LEU A 192 -11.55 -9.18 5.41
C LEU A 192 -13.02 -9.57 5.29
N ALA A 193 -13.92 -8.60 5.29
CA ALA A 193 -15.36 -8.85 5.18
C ALA A 193 -15.75 -9.46 3.84
N ILE A 194 -15.14 -8.97 2.75
CA ILE A 194 -15.36 -9.49 1.40
C ILE A 194 -14.83 -10.93 1.28
N ALA A 195 -13.66 -11.23 1.87
CA ALA A 195 -13.13 -12.59 1.91
C ALA A 195 -14.09 -13.56 2.60
N LEU A 196 -14.72 -13.15 3.71
CA LEU A 196 -15.75 -13.96 4.38
C LEU A 196 -17.02 -14.10 3.55
N ALA A 197 -17.45 -13.04 2.86
CA ALA A 197 -18.63 -13.07 2.01
C ALA A 197 -18.45 -14.01 0.81
N GLN A 198 -17.25 -13.98 0.20
CA GLN A 198 -16.87 -14.95 -0.84
C GLN A 198 -16.80 -16.37 -0.28
N ALA A 199 -16.22 -16.55 0.93
CA ALA A 199 -16.17 -17.86 1.58
C ALA A 199 -17.58 -18.43 1.81
N ALA A 200 -18.54 -17.60 2.20
CA ALA A 200 -19.93 -18.03 2.40
C ALA A 200 -20.57 -18.61 1.11
N GLU A 201 -20.29 -18.01 -0.04
CA GLU A 201 -20.78 -18.52 -1.33
C GLU A 201 -20.00 -19.75 -1.82
N LEU A 202 -18.65 -19.74 -1.66
CA LEU A 202 -17.78 -20.81 -2.14
C LEU A 202 -17.94 -22.12 -1.35
N LEU A 203 -18.14 -22.03 -0.04
CA LEU A 203 -18.24 -23.19 0.84
C LEU A 203 -19.68 -23.72 0.93
N GLY A 204 -20.67 -22.80 0.86
CA GLY A 204 -22.07 -23.14 0.92
C GLY A 204 -22.45 -23.96 2.17
N GLU A 205 -23.44 -24.84 2.05
CA GLU A 205 -23.90 -25.72 3.13
C GLU A 205 -22.88 -26.84 3.45
N ASP A 206 -21.99 -27.19 2.50
CA ASP A 206 -21.00 -28.27 2.62
C ASP A 206 -19.64 -27.79 3.13
N PHE A 207 -19.62 -26.88 4.11
CA PHE A 207 -18.40 -26.30 4.65
C PHE A 207 -17.29 -27.34 4.92
N ALA A 208 -17.61 -28.39 5.69
CA ALA A 208 -16.64 -29.39 6.08
C ALA A 208 -16.04 -30.19 4.91
N ALA A 209 -16.80 -30.40 3.85
CA ALA A 209 -16.33 -31.07 2.64
C ALA A 209 -15.42 -30.18 1.77
N ASN A 210 -15.67 -28.87 1.79
CA ASN A 210 -14.99 -27.89 0.95
C ASN A 210 -13.80 -27.19 1.65
N GLU A 211 -13.66 -27.31 2.98
CA GLU A 211 -12.63 -26.64 3.77
C GLU A 211 -11.21 -26.93 3.26
N ASP A 212 -10.92 -28.16 2.84
CA ASP A 212 -9.59 -28.53 2.32
C ASP A 212 -9.28 -27.92 0.95
N LYS A 213 -10.30 -27.44 0.23
CA LYS A 213 -10.14 -26.74 -1.06
C LYS A 213 -10.10 -25.24 -0.90
N PHE A 214 -10.50 -24.71 0.26
CA PHE A 214 -10.58 -23.29 0.52
C PHE A 214 -9.23 -22.69 0.92
N PHE A 215 -9.00 -21.46 0.50
CA PHE A 215 -7.92 -20.57 0.95
C PHE A 215 -8.32 -19.11 0.70
N ALA A 216 -7.65 -18.18 1.40
CA ALA A 216 -7.78 -16.77 1.15
C ALA A 216 -6.53 -16.20 0.48
N SER A 217 -6.69 -15.24 -0.42
CA SER A 217 -5.58 -14.54 -1.04
C SER A 217 -5.68 -13.03 -0.85
N PHE A 218 -4.58 -12.39 -0.42
CA PHE A 218 -4.49 -10.97 -0.13
C PHE A 218 -3.30 -10.31 -0.82
N ALA A 219 -3.48 -9.08 -1.29
CA ALA A 219 -2.37 -8.18 -1.56
C ALA A 219 -2.01 -7.43 -0.26
N ILE A 220 -0.72 -7.24 -0.03
CA ILE A 220 -0.17 -6.67 1.21
C ILE A 220 0.38 -5.27 0.95
N ASP A 221 -0.17 -4.27 1.64
CA ASP A 221 0.14 -2.85 1.52
C ASP A 221 1.33 -2.44 2.43
N PRO A 222 1.99 -1.29 2.25
CA PRO A 222 3.08 -0.84 3.12
C PRO A 222 2.69 -0.53 4.57
N GLN A 223 1.42 -0.55 4.95
CA GLN A 223 0.97 -0.28 6.32
C GLN A 223 1.28 -1.44 7.26
N PHE A 224 2.53 -1.53 7.69
CA PHE A 224 3.15 -2.68 8.36
C PHE A 224 2.28 -3.35 9.44
N PHE A 225 1.87 -2.59 10.46
CA PHE A 225 1.09 -3.17 11.58
C PHE A 225 -0.36 -3.48 11.19
N MET A 226 -0.94 -2.72 10.26
CA MET A 226 -2.28 -3.00 9.75
C MET A 226 -2.31 -4.33 8.99
N GLU A 227 -1.31 -4.60 8.19
CA GLU A 227 -1.21 -5.85 7.42
C GLU A 227 -0.94 -7.05 8.32
N ILE A 228 -0.09 -6.90 9.34
CA ILE A 228 0.08 -7.94 10.37
C ILE A 228 -1.26 -8.25 11.04
N ALA A 229 -1.97 -7.22 11.47
CA ALA A 229 -3.26 -7.38 12.13
C ALA A 229 -4.33 -7.95 11.18
N LYS A 230 -4.32 -7.58 9.88
CA LYS A 230 -5.23 -8.11 8.86
C LYS A 230 -5.13 -9.64 8.74
N ILE A 231 -3.93 -10.16 8.57
CA ILE A 231 -3.72 -11.62 8.45
C ILE A 231 -4.14 -12.34 9.74
N ARG A 232 -3.81 -11.80 10.91
CA ARG A 232 -4.21 -12.34 12.22
C ARG A 232 -5.72 -12.27 12.40
N ALA A 233 -6.34 -11.15 12.07
CA ALA A 233 -7.79 -10.95 12.15
C ALA A 233 -8.55 -11.95 11.26
N PHE A 234 -8.04 -12.27 10.07
CA PHE A 234 -8.67 -13.29 9.23
C PHE A 234 -8.76 -14.64 9.91
N ARG A 235 -7.73 -15.09 10.65
CA ARG A 235 -7.79 -16.35 11.40
C ARG A 235 -8.82 -16.32 12.53
N VAL A 236 -8.91 -15.22 13.26
CA VAL A 236 -9.93 -15.06 14.31
C VAL A 236 -11.33 -15.07 13.69
N LEU A 237 -11.54 -14.35 12.61
CA LEU A 237 -12.79 -14.32 11.85
C LEU A 237 -13.13 -15.70 11.28
N TRP A 238 -12.15 -16.45 10.77
CA TRP A 238 -12.34 -17.77 10.22
C TRP A 238 -12.89 -18.76 11.27
N LYS A 239 -12.37 -18.72 12.50
CA LYS A 239 -12.92 -19.54 13.60
C LYS A 239 -14.38 -19.22 13.86
N ALA A 240 -14.72 -17.92 14.00
CA ALA A 240 -16.09 -17.49 14.24
C ALA A 240 -17.03 -17.85 13.08
N PHE A 241 -16.55 -17.69 11.85
CA PHE A 241 -17.26 -18.04 10.63
C PHE A 241 -17.55 -19.56 10.57
N ALA A 242 -16.52 -20.40 10.78
CA ALA A 242 -16.67 -21.86 10.79
C ALA A 242 -17.67 -22.33 11.87
N GLN A 243 -17.62 -21.71 13.05
CA GLN A 243 -18.55 -22.02 14.14
C GLN A 243 -20.02 -21.72 13.77
N ALA A 244 -20.25 -20.66 12.97
CA ALA A 244 -21.61 -20.36 12.46
C ALA A 244 -22.16 -21.45 11.52
N TYR A 245 -21.27 -22.24 10.89
CA TYR A 245 -21.61 -23.44 10.12
C TYR A 245 -21.58 -24.75 10.94
N GLY A 246 -21.46 -24.65 12.27
CA GLY A 246 -21.42 -25.80 13.16
C GLY A 246 -20.06 -26.52 13.24
N VAL A 247 -19.01 -25.99 12.64
CA VAL A 247 -17.66 -26.54 12.69
C VAL A 247 -16.92 -25.97 13.90
N THR A 248 -16.84 -26.76 14.98
CA THR A 248 -16.25 -26.31 16.26
C THR A 248 -14.72 -26.31 16.30
N SER A 249 -14.09 -27.08 15.40
CA SER A 249 -12.62 -27.20 15.30
C SER A 249 -12.24 -27.11 13.82
N PRO A 250 -12.23 -25.89 13.23
CA PRO A 250 -11.82 -25.70 11.86
C PRO A 250 -10.34 -26.05 11.67
N LYS A 251 -9.99 -26.52 10.48
CA LYS A 251 -8.59 -26.73 10.07
C LYS A 251 -7.84 -25.42 9.94
N PRO A 252 -6.49 -25.43 10.00
CA PRO A 252 -5.69 -24.27 9.64
C PRO A 252 -6.05 -23.73 8.26
N VAL A 253 -6.50 -22.47 8.21
CA VAL A 253 -6.82 -21.81 6.94
C VAL A 253 -5.54 -21.37 6.26
N GLN A 254 -5.44 -21.66 4.95
CA GLN A 254 -4.28 -21.25 4.16
C GLN A 254 -4.46 -19.81 3.65
N ILE A 255 -3.41 -19.01 3.78
CA ILE A 255 -3.39 -17.60 3.35
C ILE A 255 -2.22 -17.41 2.39
N VAL A 256 -2.56 -17.15 1.12
CA VAL A 256 -1.61 -16.82 0.05
C VAL A 256 -1.53 -15.31 -0.07
N THR A 257 -0.32 -14.77 -0.12
CA THR A 257 -0.12 -13.33 -0.21
C THR A 257 0.81 -12.94 -1.34
N GLU A 258 0.58 -11.74 -1.87
CA GLU A 258 1.51 -11.06 -2.76
C GLU A 258 1.76 -9.63 -2.27
N THR A 259 2.92 -9.06 -2.57
CA THR A 259 3.18 -7.65 -2.30
C THR A 259 2.31 -6.77 -3.19
N SER A 260 1.79 -5.67 -2.64
CA SER A 260 0.86 -4.79 -3.37
C SER A 260 1.58 -3.90 -4.36
N LEU A 261 1.04 -3.79 -5.57
CA LEU A 261 1.47 -2.81 -6.56
C LEU A 261 0.78 -1.45 -6.39
N ARG A 262 -0.26 -1.35 -5.54
CA ARG A 262 -1.04 -0.12 -5.33
C ARG A 262 -0.17 1.06 -4.88
N SER A 263 0.88 0.79 -4.10
CA SER A 263 1.84 1.76 -3.61
C SER A 263 3.05 1.97 -4.53
N PHE A 264 3.24 1.11 -5.55
CA PHE A 264 4.38 1.19 -6.45
C PHE A 264 4.29 2.40 -7.36
N SER A 265 5.45 2.96 -7.68
CA SER A 265 5.62 4.09 -8.60
C SER A 265 6.54 3.71 -9.75
N LYS A 266 6.27 4.29 -10.92
CA LYS A 266 7.21 4.28 -12.05
C LYS A 266 8.37 5.26 -11.84
N LEU A 267 8.22 6.19 -10.87
CA LEU A 267 9.24 7.13 -10.43
C LEU A 267 10.01 6.54 -9.24
N ASP A 268 11.30 6.82 -9.17
CA ASP A 268 12.21 6.30 -8.13
C ASP A 268 11.99 4.79 -7.89
N VAL A 269 12.11 4.05 -8.98
CA VAL A 269 11.72 2.64 -9.07
C VAL A 269 12.38 1.75 -8.01
N TYR A 270 13.56 2.14 -7.51
CA TYR A 270 14.26 1.40 -6.46
C TYR A 270 13.62 1.53 -5.07
N VAL A 271 12.82 2.56 -4.82
CA VAL A 271 12.04 2.66 -3.58
C VAL A 271 10.99 1.55 -3.50
N ASN A 272 10.53 1.02 -4.64
CA ASN A 272 9.65 -0.15 -4.64
C ASN A 272 10.29 -1.41 -4.03
N LEU A 273 11.65 -1.53 -4.00
CA LEU A 273 12.35 -2.59 -3.25
C LEU A 273 12.04 -2.52 -1.75
N LEU A 274 12.06 -1.30 -1.21
CA LEU A 274 11.79 -1.06 0.21
C LEU A 274 10.33 -1.32 0.53
N ARG A 275 9.41 -0.92 -0.36
CA ARG A 275 7.97 -1.21 -0.23
C ARG A 275 7.73 -2.72 -0.22
N ALA A 276 8.19 -3.44 -1.25
CA ALA A 276 8.03 -4.88 -1.36
C ALA A 276 8.66 -5.65 -0.18
N GLY A 277 9.82 -5.20 0.30
CA GLY A 277 10.46 -5.80 1.48
C GLY A 277 9.64 -5.64 2.75
N ASN A 278 9.10 -4.42 2.98
CA ASN A 278 8.22 -4.12 4.11
C ASN A 278 6.90 -4.91 4.06
N GLU A 279 6.28 -4.98 2.88
CA GLU A 279 5.04 -5.73 2.62
C GLU A 279 5.23 -7.23 2.85
N ALA A 280 6.31 -7.82 2.29
CA ALA A 280 6.62 -9.22 2.49
C ALA A 280 6.90 -9.54 3.98
N PHE A 281 7.59 -8.65 4.69
CA PHE A 281 7.90 -8.85 6.10
C PHE A 281 6.63 -8.78 6.98
N SER A 282 5.74 -7.82 6.72
CA SER A 282 4.46 -7.75 7.44
C SER A 282 3.56 -8.97 7.17
N ALA A 283 3.53 -9.49 5.92
CA ALA A 283 2.82 -10.71 5.57
C ALA A 283 3.32 -11.91 6.41
N VAL A 284 4.63 -12.10 6.47
CA VAL A 284 5.25 -13.20 7.22
C VAL A 284 4.99 -13.08 8.73
N ILE A 285 5.19 -11.90 9.31
CA ILE A 285 4.92 -11.63 10.73
C ILE A 285 3.44 -11.84 11.06
N GLY A 286 2.54 -11.47 10.16
CA GLY A 286 1.09 -11.70 10.28
C GLY A 286 0.70 -13.17 10.16
N GLY A 287 1.61 -14.02 9.63
CA GLY A 287 1.41 -15.46 9.51
C GLY A 287 0.89 -15.91 8.14
N ALA A 288 1.23 -15.26 7.05
CA ALA A 288 0.99 -15.77 5.68
C ALA A 288 1.62 -17.16 5.50
N ASP A 289 0.97 -18.02 4.71
CA ASP A 289 1.45 -19.38 4.43
C ASP A 289 2.27 -19.44 3.14
N VAL A 290 1.96 -18.57 2.17
CA VAL A 290 2.71 -18.41 0.92
C VAL A 290 2.88 -16.94 0.63
N VAL A 291 4.10 -16.54 0.23
CA VAL A 291 4.45 -15.15 -0.08
C VAL A 291 5.04 -15.03 -1.47
N THR A 292 4.44 -14.18 -2.30
CA THR A 292 4.95 -13.76 -3.60
C THR A 292 5.43 -12.32 -3.51
N VAL A 293 6.71 -12.07 -3.84
CA VAL A 293 7.29 -10.72 -3.84
C VAL A 293 7.40 -10.23 -5.28
N HIS A 294 6.77 -9.10 -5.59
CA HIS A 294 6.88 -8.49 -6.90
C HIS A 294 8.23 -7.80 -7.11
N PRO A 295 8.84 -7.93 -8.30
CA PRO A 295 10.02 -7.16 -8.69
C PRO A 295 9.74 -5.65 -8.66
N HIS A 296 10.72 -4.87 -8.21
CA HIS A 296 10.59 -3.41 -8.07
C HIS A 296 10.21 -2.68 -9.38
N ASN A 297 10.58 -3.23 -10.51
CA ASN A 297 10.31 -2.68 -11.85
C ASN A 297 9.19 -3.43 -12.61
N VAL A 298 8.36 -4.21 -11.91
CA VAL A 298 7.31 -5.02 -12.55
C VAL A 298 6.32 -4.19 -13.36
N LEU A 299 6.14 -2.91 -13.02
CA LEU A 299 5.22 -2.02 -13.73
C LEU A 299 5.65 -1.75 -15.19
N THR A 300 6.96 -1.78 -15.46
CA THR A 300 7.54 -1.44 -16.78
C THR A 300 8.18 -2.64 -17.47
N GLY A 301 8.29 -3.76 -16.79
CA GLY A 301 8.87 -5.02 -17.28
C GLY A 301 9.97 -5.51 -16.34
N PRO A 302 9.77 -6.70 -15.73
CA PRO A 302 10.74 -7.29 -14.83
C PRO A 302 11.97 -7.77 -15.59
N THR A 303 13.13 -7.71 -14.93
CA THR A 303 14.40 -8.25 -15.42
C THR A 303 14.82 -9.47 -14.59
N ASN A 304 15.71 -10.31 -15.11
CA ASN A 304 16.27 -11.43 -14.34
C ASN A 304 16.91 -10.96 -13.01
N GLN A 305 17.51 -9.76 -13.00
CA GLN A 305 18.08 -9.18 -11.80
C GLN A 305 17.00 -8.78 -10.79
N SER A 306 15.95 -8.10 -11.22
CA SER A 306 14.87 -7.66 -10.32
C SER A 306 14.05 -8.82 -9.77
N VAL A 307 13.82 -9.87 -10.57
CA VAL A 307 13.20 -11.13 -10.13
C VAL A 307 14.07 -11.81 -9.06
N ARG A 308 15.39 -11.87 -9.28
CA ARG A 308 16.33 -12.40 -8.29
C ARG A 308 16.29 -11.60 -6.97
N ILE A 309 16.23 -10.28 -7.04
CA ILE A 309 16.19 -9.42 -5.85
C ILE A 309 14.88 -9.66 -5.08
N ALA A 310 13.74 -9.73 -5.76
CA ALA A 310 12.45 -10.00 -5.16
C ALA A 310 12.43 -11.35 -4.40
N ARG A 311 12.94 -12.43 -5.03
CA ARG A 311 13.12 -13.72 -4.37
C ARG A 311 14.03 -13.61 -3.14
N ASN A 312 15.16 -12.92 -3.27
CA ASN A 312 16.11 -12.78 -2.16
C ASN A 312 15.51 -12.03 -0.98
N ALA A 313 14.59 -11.08 -1.20
CA ALA A 313 13.88 -10.42 -0.10
C ALA A 313 13.11 -11.44 0.75
N ALA A 314 12.35 -12.35 0.13
CA ALA A 314 11.66 -13.42 0.84
C ALA A 314 12.63 -14.40 1.53
N LEU A 315 13.75 -14.74 0.87
CA LEU A 315 14.75 -15.65 1.43
C LEU A 315 15.49 -15.05 2.63
N VAL A 316 15.84 -13.76 2.62
CA VAL A 316 16.42 -13.07 3.78
C VAL A 316 15.47 -13.11 4.97
N ILE A 317 14.17 -12.87 4.73
CA ILE A 317 13.16 -13.00 5.78
C ILE A 317 13.11 -14.43 6.30
N LYS A 318 13.16 -15.43 5.43
CA LYS A 318 13.06 -16.85 5.83
C LYS A 318 14.29 -17.35 6.56
N GLU A 319 15.49 -17.09 6.04
CA GLU A 319 16.72 -17.75 6.46
C GLU A 319 17.53 -16.93 7.48
N GLU A 320 17.51 -15.58 7.36
CA GLU A 320 18.37 -14.72 8.19
C GLU A 320 17.62 -14.09 9.38
N SER A 321 16.32 -13.79 9.24
CA SER A 321 15.58 -13.15 10.33
C SER A 321 15.12 -14.12 11.43
N HIS A 322 15.10 -15.42 11.15
CA HIS A 322 14.65 -16.49 12.05
C HIS A 322 13.19 -16.38 12.51
N VAL A 323 12.36 -15.56 11.86
CA VAL A 323 10.93 -15.39 12.23
C VAL A 323 10.13 -16.69 12.12
N THR A 324 10.55 -17.61 11.25
CA THR A 324 9.92 -18.93 11.07
C THR A 324 10.10 -19.88 12.27
N LYS A 325 10.95 -19.51 13.22
CA LYS A 325 11.18 -20.30 14.45
C LYS A 325 10.14 -20.04 15.53
N VAL A 326 9.27 -19.05 15.33
CA VAL A 326 8.25 -18.65 16.29
C VAL A 326 6.89 -18.65 15.60
N LEU A 327 5.94 -19.35 16.18
CA LEU A 327 4.54 -19.30 15.75
C LEU A 327 3.90 -18.01 16.30
N ASP A 328 3.33 -17.19 15.41
CA ASP A 328 2.74 -15.89 15.73
C ASP A 328 3.71 -14.93 16.46
N PRO A 329 4.77 -14.45 15.79
CA PRO A 329 5.79 -13.60 16.42
C PRO A 329 5.24 -12.23 16.86
N ALA A 330 4.11 -11.78 16.35
CA ALA A 330 3.44 -10.54 16.77
C ALA A 330 2.51 -10.72 17.98
N GLY A 331 2.23 -11.97 18.38
CA GLY A 331 1.31 -12.30 19.45
C GLY A 331 1.74 -11.74 20.81
N GLY A 332 0.80 -11.10 21.51
CA GLY A 332 1.02 -10.48 22.81
C GLY A 332 1.45 -9.00 22.75
N SER A 333 1.67 -8.43 21.57
CA SER A 333 1.83 -6.97 21.42
C SER A 333 0.48 -6.28 21.64
N TYR A 334 0.37 -5.46 22.68
CA TYR A 334 -0.89 -4.79 23.03
C TYR A 334 -1.46 -3.99 21.88
N PHE A 335 -0.61 -3.32 21.11
CA PHE A 335 -1.02 -2.59 19.91
C PHE A 335 -1.57 -3.50 18.82
N VAL A 336 -0.82 -4.56 18.47
CA VAL A 336 -1.25 -5.49 17.41
C VAL A 336 -2.50 -6.26 17.80
N GLU A 337 -2.61 -6.67 19.07
CA GLU A 337 -3.81 -7.36 19.56
C GLU A 337 -5.04 -6.45 19.55
N SER A 338 -4.91 -5.18 19.96
CA SER A 338 -5.99 -4.20 19.89
C SER A 338 -6.42 -3.95 18.43
N LEU A 339 -5.44 -3.76 17.53
CA LEU A 339 -5.71 -3.55 16.11
C LEU A 339 -6.36 -4.78 15.45
N THR A 340 -5.92 -5.99 15.83
CA THR A 340 -6.53 -7.25 15.40
C THR A 340 -8.01 -7.32 15.85
N HIS A 341 -8.29 -6.98 17.11
CA HIS A 341 -9.64 -6.95 17.65
C HIS A 341 -10.55 -5.95 16.92
N ASP A 342 -10.07 -4.73 16.69
CA ASP A 342 -10.83 -3.69 15.99
C ASP A 342 -11.14 -4.10 14.55
N LEU A 343 -10.18 -4.70 13.85
CA LEU A 343 -10.39 -5.24 12.50
C LEU A 343 -11.42 -6.37 12.50
N VAL A 344 -11.33 -7.31 13.45
CA VAL A 344 -12.32 -8.40 13.59
C VAL A 344 -13.73 -7.84 13.76
N LYS A 345 -13.90 -6.89 14.68
CA LYS A 345 -15.19 -6.26 14.97
C LYS A 345 -15.77 -5.55 13.74
N ASN A 346 -14.96 -4.70 13.11
CA ASN A 346 -15.41 -3.90 11.97
C ASN A 346 -15.67 -4.77 10.73
N ALA A 347 -14.79 -5.74 10.46
CA ALA A 347 -14.95 -6.65 9.32
C ALA A 347 -16.17 -7.56 9.49
N TRP A 348 -16.42 -8.06 10.71
CA TRP A 348 -17.62 -8.85 10.98
C TRP A 348 -18.90 -8.05 10.78
N ALA A 349 -18.93 -6.80 11.25
CA ALA A 349 -20.07 -5.92 11.03
C ALA A 349 -20.33 -5.67 9.53
N TYR A 350 -19.30 -5.36 8.76
CA TYR A 350 -19.43 -5.15 7.32
C TYR A 350 -19.79 -6.44 6.55
N PHE A 351 -19.26 -7.59 6.99
CA PHE A 351 -19.69 -8.90 6.47
C PHE A 351 -21.19 -9.12 6.66
N LEU A 352 -21.73 -8.83 7.86
CA LEU A 352 -23.17 -8.97 8.10
C LEU A 352 -24.01 -8.00 7.23
N GLU A 353 -23.51 -6.79 6.95
CA GLU A 353 -24.17 -5.89 6.01
C GLU A 353 -24.21 -6.47 4.59
N ILE A 354 -23.11 -7.09 4.12
CA ILE A 354 -23.06 -7.77 2.83
C ILE A 354 -24.07 -8.94 2.81
N GLN A 355 -24.11 -9.75 3.87
CA GLN A 355 -25.07 -10.85 3.98
C GLN A 355 -26.54 -10.36 3.99
N ALA A 356 -26.83 -9.27 4.68
CA ALA A 356 -28.17 -8.67 4.69
C ALA A 356 -28.61 -8.15 3.30
N THR A 357 -27.67 -7.86 2.41
CA THR A 357 -27.93 -7.46 1.01
C THR A 357 -28.20 -8.67 0.09
N GLY A 358 -28.00 -9.90 0.59
CA GLY A 358 -28.19 -11.15 -0.15
C GLY A 358 -26.90 -11.88 -0.54
N GLY A 359 -25.79 -11.60 0.17
CA GLY A 359 -24.48 -12.21 -0.04
C GLY A 359 -23.58 -11.42 -0.98
N TYR A 360 -22.39 -11.97 -1.27
CA TYR A 360 -21.33 -11.29 -2.03
C TYR A 360 -21.79 -10.89 -3.44
N THR A 361 -22.38 -11.83 -4.17
CA THR A 361 -22.85 -11.60 -5.56
C THR A 361 -23.92 -10.52 -5.63
N ALA A 362 -24.90 -10.53 -4.73
CA ALA A 362 -25.97 -9.53 -4.69
C ALA A 362 -25.48 -8.14 -4.23
N ALA A 363 -24.43 -8.09 -3.40
CA ALA A 363 -23.91 -6.86 -2.81
C ALA A 363 -22.87 -6.13 -3.69
N GLN A 364 -22.54 -6.60 -4.90
CA GLN A 364 -21.47 -6.04 -5.75
C GLN A 364 -21.56 -4.51 -5.93
N ALA A 365 -22.77 -3.98 -6.19
CA ALA A 365 -22.95 -2.54 -6.36
C ALA A 365 -22.67 -1.74 -5.07
N LYS A 366 -23.07 -2.28 -3.89
CA LYS A 366 -22.77 -1.69 -2.58
C LYS A 366 -21.27 -1.74 -2.33
N ILE A 367 -20.64 -2.88 -2.53
CA ILE A 367 -19.19 -3.07 -2.32
C ILE A 367 -18.41 -2.09 -3.19
N ALA A 368 -18.73 -1.99 -4.48
CA ALA A 368 -18.05 -1.07 -5.39
C ALA A 368 -18.20 0.40 -4.96
N ALA A 369 -19.39 0.80 -4.50
CA ALA A 369 -19.62 2.16 -4.00
C ALA A 369 -18.82 2.45 -2.73
N ASP A 370 -18.81 1.54 -1.76
CA ASP A 370 -18.09 1.68 -0.49
C ASP A 370 -16.56 1.68 -0.70
N VAL A 371 -16.06 0.83 -1.58
CA VAL A 371 -14.64 0.76 -1.95
C VAL A 371 -14.20 2.03 -2.68
N LYS A 372 -15.05 2.57 -3.57
CA LYS A 372 -14.77 3.84 -4.24
C LYS A 372 -14.59 5.00 -3.27
N VAL A 373 -15.40 5.10 -2.23
CA VAL A 373 -15.26 6.13 -1.19
C VAL A 373 -13.87 6.05 -0.53
N VAL A 374 -13.38 4.84 -0.29
CA VAL A 374 -12.04 4.63 0.29
C VAL A 374 -10.95 4.98 -0.72
N TRP A 375 -11.11 4.62 -1.99
CA TRP A 375 -10.18 4.99 -3.06
C TRP A 375 -10.05 6.51 -3.21
N ASP A 376 -11.18 7.22 -3.30
CA ASP A 376 -11.18 8.68 -3.44
C ASP A 376 -10.48 9.35 -2.24
N LYS A 377 -10.68 8.81 -1.03
CA LYS A 377 -9.98 9.29 0.16
C LYS A 377 -8.48 9.01 0.12
N ARG A 378 -8.06 7.84 -0.37
CA ARG A 378 -6.63 7.51 -0.54
C ARG A 378 -5.95 8.48 -1.51
N LEU A 379 -6.59 8.77 -2.65
CA LEU A 379 -6.09 9.75 -3.63
C LEU A 379 -5.99 11.14 -3.00
N ALA A 380 -7.03 11.63 -2.34
CA ALA A 380 -7.01 12.92 -1.68
C ALA A 380 -5.90 13.02 -0.59
N ASP A 381 -5.67 11.94 0.18
CA ASP A 381 -4.58 11.90 1.16
C ASP A 381 -3.19 11.94 0.49
N VAL A 382 -3.02 11.36 -0.70
CA VAL A 382 -1.78 11.42 -1.50
C VAL A 382 -1.61 12.78 -2.16
N GLU A 383 -2.65 13.33 -2.75
CA GLU A 383 -2.65 14.63 -3.44
C GLU A 383 -2.36 15.79 -2.49
N THR A 384 -2.72 15.66 -1.21
CA THR A 384 -2.45 16.65 -0.15
C THR A 384 -1.15 16.38 0.63
N ARG A 385 -0.38 15.34 0.27
CA ARG A 385 0.77 14.83 1.03
C ARG A 385 0.45 14.41 2.47
N LYS A 386 -0.81 14.20 2.82
CA LYS A 386 -1.16 13.57 4.09
C LYS A 386 -0.70 12.11 4.10
N ALA A 387 -0.81 11.42 2.97
CA ALA A 387 -0.13 10.16 2.69
C ALA A 387 1.09 10.42 1.79
N VAL A 388 2.27 10.02 2.25
CA VAL A 388 3.54 10.25 1.52
C VAL A 388 3.89 9.02 0.69
N LEU A 389 4.15 9.26 -0.60
CA LEU A 389 4.80 8.32 -1.51
C LEU A 389 6.21 8.85 -1.81
N VAL A 390 7.22 8.30 -1.14
CA VAL A 390 8.63 8.70 -1.30
C VAL A 390 9.05 8.55 -2.76
N GLY A 391 9.75 9.57 -3.28
CA GLY A 391 10.18 9.63 -4.69
C GLY A 391 9.06 10.02 -5.66
N THR A 392 7.81 10.20 -5.20
CA THR A 392 6.65 10.50 -6.06
C THR A 392 5.99 11.82 -5.71
N ASN A 393 5.23 11.89 -4.62
CA ASN A 393 4.58 13.13 -4.16
C ASN A 393 5.43 13.90 -3.14
N ASN A 394 6.47 13.29 -2.60
CA ASN A 394 7.45 13.93 -1.71
C ASN A 394 8.84 13.33 -1.96
N PHE A 395 9.89 14.11 -1.71
CA PHE A 395 11.28 13.74 -2.01
C PHE A 395 11.49 13.34 -3.48
N ALA A 396 10.75 13.96 -4.39
CA ALA A 396 10.78 13.66 -5.82
C ALA A 396 12.03 14.26 -6.48
N ASP A 397 12.67 13.51 -7.37
CA ASP A 397 13.71 14.02 -8.26
C ASP A 397 13.06 14.63 -9.51
N ALA A 398 13.25 15.93 -9.73
CA ALA A 398 12.68 16.64 -10.87
C ALA A 398 13.25 16.18 -12.22
N THR A 399 14.41 15.55 -12.24
CA THR A 399 15.08 15.11 -13.47
C THR A 399 14.62 13.74 -13.97
N GLU A 400 13.88 13.00 -13.15
CA GLU A 400 13.43 11.67 -13.46
C GLU A 400 12.20 11.70 -14.39
N GLU A 401 12.20 10.84 -15.39
CA GLU A 401 11.12 10.72 -16.38
C GLU A 401 10.26 9.48 -16.10
N VAL A 402 8.96 9.58 -16.42
CA VAL A 402 8.05 8.43 -16.38
C VAL A 402 8.31 7.53 -17.58
N PRO A 403 8.70 6.26 -17.39
CA PRO A 403 8.82 5.30 -18.49
C PRO A 403 7.49 5.11 -19.23
N ALA A 404 7.56 5.03 -20.56
CA ALA A 404 6.38 4.81 -21.41
C ALA A 404 5.86 3.36 -21.33
N GLU A 405 6.76 2.43 -21.04
CA GLU A 405 6.45 1.01 -20.96
C GLU A 405 5.45 0.72 -19.84
N SER A 406 4.53 -0.20 -20.11
CA SER A 406 3.59 -0.73 -19.12
C SER A 406 3.47 -2.24 -19.30
N PHE A 407 3.92 -2.99 -18.29
CA PHE A 407 3.80 -4.44 -18.25
C PHE A 407 2.59 -4.88 -17.42
N VAL A 408 2.39 -4.27 -16.26
CA VAL A 408 1.21 -4.50 -15.40
C VAL A 408 0.44 -3.19 -15.29
N ASP A 409 -0.88 -3.29 -15.49
CA ASP A 409 -1.80 -2.16 -15.36
C ASP A 409 -2.79 -2.46 -14.23
N VAL A 410 -2.63 -1.73 -13.13
CA VAL A 410 -3.49 -1.75 -11.95
C VAL A 410 -3.64 -0.34 -11.41
N ASN A 411 -4.70 -0.07 -10.66
CA ASN A 411 -4.88 1.21 -10.00
C ASN A 411 -3.79 1.45 -8.96
N ARG A 412 -3.07 2.56 -9.08
CA ARG A 412 -1.94 2.92 -8.23
C ARG A 412 -2.04 4.35 -7.73
N LEU A 413 -1.61 4.56 -6.51
CA LEU A 413 -1.64 5.88 -5.86
C LEU A 413 -0.65 6.88 -6.49
N ALA A 414 0.35 6.39 -7.21
CA ALA A 414 1.35 7.22 -7.91
C ALA A 414 0.83 7.82 -9.24
N GLN A 415 -0.21 7.23 -9.84
CA GLN A 415 -0.68 7.58 -11.20
C GLN A 415 -0.98 9.08 -11.40
N PRO A 416 -1.60 9.82 -10.46
CA PRO A 416 -1.83 11.24 -10.65
C PRO A 416 -0.53 12.02 -10.85
N PHE A 417 0.51 11.74 -10.07
CA PHE A 417 1.80 12.42 -10.17
C PHE A 417 2.63 11.97 -11.38
N GLU A 418 2.52 10.71 -11.78
CA GLU A 418 3.10 10.22 -13.04
C GLU A 418 2.48 10.96 -14.23
N LYS A 419 1.15 11.15 -14.23
CA LYS A 419 0.43 11.93 -15.25
C LYS A 419 0.89 13.39 -15.27
N LEU A 420 0.98 14.05 -14.12
CA LEU A 420 1.50 15.43 -14.04
C LEU A 420 2.88 15.56 -14.68
N ARG A 421 3.78 14.63 -14.45
CA ARG A 421 5.12 14.66 -15.07
C ARG A 421 5.07 14.55 -16.58
N VAL A 422 4.21 13.70 -17.12
CA VAL A 422 4.00 13.60 -18.57
C VAL A 422 3.45 14.92 -19.12
N ASP A 423 2.43 15.47 -18.47
CA ASP A 423 1.78 16.71 -18.89
C ASP A 423 2.75 17.92 -18.88
N PHE A 424 3.61 18.04 -17.85
CA PHE A 424 4.62 19.09 -17.75
C PHE A 424 5.82 18.87 -18.68
N LYS A 425 6.14 17.62 -19.02
CA LYS A 425 7.15 17.32 -20.04
C LYS A 425 6.68 17.73 -21.44
N GLU A 426 5.41 17.47 -21.77
CA GLU A 426 4.80 17.87 -23.05
C GLU A 426 4.57 19.37 -23.15
N ASN A 427 4.28 20.03 -22.03
CA ASN A 427 4.05 21.47 -21.94
C ASN A 427 4.98 22.07 -20.87
N PRO A 428 6.27 22.28 -21.19
CA PRO A 428 7.25 22.77 -20.22
C PRO A 428 6.89 24.15 -19.68
N VAL A 429 7.08 24.35 -18.37
CA VAL A 429 6.82 25.59 -17.66
C VAL A 429 8.08 26.06 -16.96
N LYS A 430 8.46 27.32 -17.18
CA LYS A 430 9.53 27.97 -16.43
C LYS A 430 8.98 28.50 -15.12
N VAL A 431 9.56 28.03 -14.01
CA VAL A 431 9.18 28.41 -12.65
C VAL A 431 10.36 29.08 -11.96
N ALA A 432 10.10 30.23 -11.34
CA ALA A 432 11.07 30.90 -10.50
C ALA A 432 10.52 31.06 -9.06
N VAL A 433 11.39 30.90 -8.09
CA VAL A 433 11.12 31.25 -6.69
C VAL A 433 11.83 32.56 -6.39
N LEU A 434 11.05 33.63 -6.26
CA LEU A 434 11.55 34.95 -5.86
C LEU A 434 11.72 34.96 -4.35
N ALA A 435 12.96 34.72 -3.92
CA ALA A 435 13.32 34.65 -2.51
C ALA A 435 13.55 36.06 -1.95
N TYR A 436 12.95 36.40 -0.80
CA TYR A 436 13.14 37.70 -0.16
C TYR A 436 13.42 37.57 1.34
N GLY A 437 14.43 38.28 1.83
CA GLY A 437 14.83 38.30 3.24
C GLY A 437 16.06 37.45 3.56
N GLU A 438 16.24 37.09 4.83
CA GLU A 438 17.40 36.33 5.31
C GLU A 438 17.31 34.85 4.91
N LEU A 439 18.28 34.34 4.16
CA LEU A 439 18.29 32.96 3.63
C LEU A 439 17.94 31.90 4.67
N LYS A 440 18.52 31.97 5.87
CA LYS A 440 18.29 30.99 6.94
C LYS A 440 16.81 30.89 7.36
N LYS A 441 16.08 31.99 7.30
CA LYS A 441 14.68 32.05 7.70
C LYS A 441 13.72 31.59 6.61
N ILE A 442 14.07 31.88 5.34
CA ILE A 442 13.21 31.60 4.18
C ILE A 442 13.44 30.21 3.58
N LYS A 443 14.64 29.61 3.79
CA LYS A 443 15.04 28.34 3.18
C LYS A 443 14.00 27.21 3.33
N PRO A 444 13.40 26.94 4.51
CA PRO A 444 12.42 25.86 4.62
C PRO A 444 11.19 26.07 3.72
N ARG A 445 10.78 27.33 3.54
CA ARG A 445 9.66 27.70 2.68
C ARG A 445 10.01 27.58 1.21
N THR A 446 11.21 28.01 0.84
CA THR A 446 11.74 27.85 -0.53
C THR A 446 11.89 26.37 -0.90
N ASP A 447 12.47 25.55 -0.01
CA ASP A 447 12.62 24.11 -0.22
C ASP A 447 11.24 23.42 -0.35
N PHE A 448 10.23 23.89 0.39
CA PHE A 448 8.86 23.38 0.25
C PHE A 448 8.29 23.66 -1.15
N VAL A 449 8.45 24.88 -1.66
CA VAL A 449 7.98 25.26 -3.01
C VAL A 449 8.70 24.45 -4.10
N THR A 450 10.03 24.40 -4.05
CA THR A 450 10.81 23.62 -5.03
C THR A 450 10.43 22.14 -5.01
N GLY A 451 10.18 21.58 -3.81
CA GLY A 451 9.72 20.21 -3.63
C GLY A 451 8.30 19.94 -4.17
N ILE A 452 7.42 20.97 -4.27
CA ILE A 452 6.12 20.83 -4.93
C ILE A 452 6.32 20.70 -6.44
N PHE A 453 7.05 21.61 -7.06
CA PHE A 453 7.30 21.59 -8.51
C PHE A 453 8.10 20.35 -8.94
N ALA A 454 9.01 19.86 -8.11
CA ALA A 454 9.75 18.63 -8.36
C ALA A 454 8.82 17.41 -8.54
N THR A 455 7.63 17.39 -7.93
CA THR A 455 6.65 16.30 -8.14
C THR A 455 6.13 16.25 -9.58
N ALA A 456 6.07 17.39 -10.25
CA ALA A 456 5.70 17.49 -11.66
C ALA A 456 6.91 17.39 -12.61
N GLY A 457 8.12 17.11 -12.11
CA GLY A 457 9.34 17.06 -12.92
C GLY A 457 9.86 18.44 -13.31
N VAL A 458 9.49 19.50 -12.59
CA VAL A 458 9.93 20.87 -12.85
C VAL A 458 10.97 21.29 -11.82
N THR A 459 12.14 21.68 -12.33
CA THR A 459 13.17 22.34 -11.51
C THR A 459 12.83 23.84 -11.48
N ALA A 460 12.53 24.35 -10.30
CA ALA A 460 12.29 25.77 -10.10
C ALA A 460 13.60 26.53 -9.87
N ASP A 461 13.79 27.63 -10.59
CA ASP A 461 14.96 28.50 -10.44
C ASP A 461 14.79 29.37 -9.19
N VAL A 462 15.65 29.18 -8.19
CA VAL A 462 15.63 29.98 -6.97
C VAL A 462 16.58 31.15 -7.09
N THR A 463 16.06 32.39 -6.91
CA THR A 463 16.93 33.58 -6.90
C THR A 463 17.81 33.64 -5.65
N GLU A 464 18.93 34.33 -5.72
CA GLU A 464 19.56 34.83 -4.51
C GLU A 464 18.54 35.68 -3.73
N PRO A 465 18.53 35.62 -2.38
CA PRO A 465 17.56 36.37 -1.61
C PRO A 465 17.69 37.88 -1.80
N PHE A 466 16.61 38.51 -2.24
CA PHE A 466 16.52 39.97 -2.28
C PHE A 466 16.34 40.55 -0.88
N THR A 467 16.91 41.72 -0.65
CA THR A 467 16.72 42.54 0.57
C THR A 467 16.23 43.94 0.25
N ASP A 468 16.11 44.25 -1.04
CA ASP A 468 15.62 45.55 -1.55
C ASP A 468 14.36 45.31 -2.41
N VAL A 469 13.32 46.11 -2.14
CA VAL A 469 12.02 46.01 -2.83
C VAL A 469 12.12 46.38 -4.31
N GLU A 470 12.95 47.40 -4.67
CA GLU A 470 13.11 47.82 -6.06
C GLU A 470 13.84 46.74 -6.88
N ALA A 471 14.81 46.07 -6.30
CA ALA A 471 15.47 44.93 -6.97
C ALA A 471 14.48 43.75 -7.20
N ALA A 472 13.61 43.45 -6.23
CA ALA A 472 12.57 42.43 -6.38
C ALA A 472 11.52 42.80 -7.44
N LYS A 473 11.13 44.10 -7.53
CA LYS A 473 10.27 44.62 -8.59
C LYS A 473 10.90 44.46 -9.97
N ASN A 474 12.16 44.88 -10.09
CA ASN A 474 12.89 44.79 -11.37
C ASN A 474 13.02 43.31 -11.82
N TYR A 475 13.27 42.40 -10.93
CA TYR A 475 13.28 40.98 -11.24
C TYR A 475 11.91 40.51 -11.75
N LEU A 476 10.81 40.83 -11.06
CA LEU A 476 9.46 40.45 -11.46
C LEU A 476 9.04 41.07 -12.78
N ALA A 477 9.54 42.29 -13.08
CA ALA A 477 9.30 43.00 -14.33
C ALA A 477 10.09 42.48 -15.54
N THR A 478 11.16 41.69 -15.30
CA THR A 478 12.10 41.32 -16.38
C THR A 478 12.29 39.82 -16.53
N THR A 479 11.80 39.01 -15.56
CA THR A 479 11.90 37.55 -15.61
C THR A 479 11.15 36.97 -16.80
N ASP A 480 11.70 35.90 -17.40
CA ASP A 480 11.01 35.12 -18.43
C ASP A 480 10.27 33.89 -17.83
N ALA A 481 10.20 33.81 -16.51
CA ALA A 481 9.44 32.75 -15.81
C ALA A 481 7.94 32.94 -16.02
N GLN A 482 7.26 31.86 -16.38
CA GLN A 482 5.80 31.83 -16.55
C GLN A 482 5.06 31.76 -15.21
N VAL A 483 5.73 31.18 -14.21
CA VAL A 483 5.23 31.11 -12.81
C VAL A 483 6.31 31.68 -11.90
N VAL A 484 5.96 32.63 -11.08
CA VAL A 484 6.83 33.17 -10.03
C VAL A 484 6.18 32.90 -8.68
N VAL A 485 6.92 32.31 -7.75
CA VAL A 485 6.45 32.11 -6.39
C VAL A 485 7.25 33.00 -5.45
N PHE A 486 6.56 33.97 -4.83
CA PHE A 486 7.20 34.83 -3.82
C PHE A 486 7.37 34.05 -2.50
N SER A 487 8.62 33.97 -2.02
CA SER A 487 8.98 33.22 -0.81
C SER A 487 9.72 34.13 0.18
N ALA A 488 9.05 34.45 1.29
CA ALA A 488 9.58 35.30 2.36
C ALA A 488 9.00 34.86 3.72
N VAL A 489 9.44 35.44 4.83
CA VAL A 489 8.75 35.32 6.13
C VAL A 489 7.41 36.06 6.10
N ASP A 490 6.49 35.76 7.02
CA ASP A 490 5.12 36.30 6.96
C ASP A 490 5.09 37.85 6.97
N GLU A 491 5.92 38.47 7.81
CA GLU A 491 6.00 39.93 7.91
C GLU A 491 6.49 40.56 6.57
N ASP A 492 7.44 39.92 5.90
CA ASP A 492 7.93 40.41 4.60
C ASP A 492 6.92 40.11 3.48
N VAL A 493 6.15 39.02 3.54
CA VAL A 493 5.06 38.77 2.58
C VAL A 493 4.04 39.90 2.66
N GLU A 494 3.56 40.26 3.84
CA GLU A 494 2.57 41.31 4.04
C GLU A 494 3.09 42.71 3.67
N ALA A 495 4.39 42.99 3.95
CA ALA A 495 4.98 44.30 3.70
C ALA A 495 5.42 44.53 2.26
N VAL A 496 5.99 43.50 1.61
CA VAL A 496 6.70 43.65 0.32
C VAL A 496 5.84 43.22 -0.85
N LEU A 497 5.13 42.09 -0.75
CA LEU A 497 4.39 41.54 -1.89
C LEU A 497 3.39 42.52 -2.49
N PRO A 498 2.57 43.29 -1.72
CA PRO A 498 1.67 44.30 -2.29
C PRO A 498 2.38 45.39 -3.09
N GLN A 499 3.64 45.69 -2.77
CA GLN A 499 4.42 46.73 -3.49
C GLN A 499 4.97 46.27 -4.82
N ILE A 500 5.17 44.95 -5.01
CA ILE A 500 5.80 44.37 -6.22
C ILE A 500 4.80 43.78 -7.18
N ILE A 501 3.56 43.44 -6.79
CA ILE A 501 2.53 42.79 -7.61
C ILE A 501 2.31 43.55 -8.94
N ALA A 502 2.22 44.89 -8.90
CA ALA A 502 1.98 45.71 -10.08
C ALA A 502 3.10 45.63 -11.12
N SER A 503 4.27 45.12 -10.76
CA SER A 503 5.41 44.90 -11.66
C SER A 503 5.38 43.56 -12.38
N LYS A 504 4.38 42.72 -12.10
CA LYS A 504 4.19 41.43 -12.75
C LYS A 504 3.99 41.59 -14.25
N GLN A 505 4.72 40.84 -15.08
CA GLN A 505 4.52 40.83 -16.51
C GLN A 505 3.15 40.26 -16.91
N PRO A 506 2.52 40.75 -17.96
CA PRO A 506 1.33 40.14 -18.53
C PRO A 506 1.59 38.67 -18.89
N GLY A 507 0.71 37.77 -18.43
CA GLY A 507 0.83 36.32 -18.67
C GLY A 507 1.68 35.54 -17.67
N THR A 508 2.37 36.20 -16.76
CA THR A 508 3.04 35.54 -15.65
C THR A 508 2.03 35.27 -14.52
N LEU A 509 2.03 34.04 -13.98
CA LEU A 509 1.32 33.71 -12.75
C LEU A 509 2.19 34.05 -11.54
N LEU A 510 1.66 34.80 -10.59
CA LEU A 510 2.35 35.17 -9.36
C LEU A 510 1.67 34.49 -8.16
N ASP A 511 2.29 33.49 -7.63
CA ASP A 511 1.87 32.79 -6.41
C ASP A 511 2.68 33.25 -5.20
N VAL A 512 2.17 32.93 -4.00
CA VAL A 512 2.89 33.16 -2.73
C VAL A 512 3.12 31.85 -1.98
N ALA A 513 4.27 31.71 -1.36
CA ALA A 513 4.58 30.60 -0.48
C ALA A 513 3.99 30.88 0.92
N GLY A 514 2.96 30.13 1.31
CA GLY A 514 2.19 30.31 2.54
C GLY A 514 0.71 30.53 2.24
N LYS A 515 -0.13 30.51 3.27
CA LYS A 515 -1.58 30.71 3.14
C LYS A 515 -1.91 32.19 3.37
N PHE A 516 -1.89 32.98 2.29
CA PHE A 516 -2.17 34.41 2.28
C PHE A 516 -3.32 34.70 1.30
N ASP A 517 -4.11 35.72 1.63
CA ASP A 517 -5.17 36.28 0.80
C ASP A 517 -4.79 37.74 0.52
N ILE A 518 -4.08 37.95 -0.61
CA ILE A 518 -3.55 39.25 -1.03
C ILE A 518 -4.07 39.55 -2.43
N ASP A 519 -4.70 40.71 -2.60
CA ASP A 519 -5.22 41.14 -3.91
C ASP A 519 -4.11 41.20 -4.96
N GLY A 520 -4.37 40.58 -6.12
CA GLY A 520 -3.48 40.60 -7.27
C GLY A 520 -2.49 39.44 -7.39
N ILE A 521 -2.47 38.50 -6.45
CA ILE A 521 -1.82 37.19 -6.64
C ILE A 521 -2.75 36.22 -7.36
N ASP A 522 -2.18 35.24 -8.06
CA ASP A 522 -2.93 34.21 -8.79
C ASP A 522 -3.18 32.96 -7.94
N GLY A 523 -2.44 32.80 -6.85
CA GLY A 523 -2.65 31.69 -5.91
C GLY A 523 -1.60 31.60 -4.81
N ALA A 524 -1.65 30.50 -4.08
CA ALA A 524 -0.78 30.25 -2.94
C ALA A 524 -0.35 28.78 -2.86
N LEU A 525 0.86 28.53 -2.32
CA LEU A 525 1.38 27.20 -2.04
C LEU A 525 1.61 27.03 -0.53
N TYR A 526 0.86 26.14 0.11
CA TYR A 526 0.90 25.94 1.56
C TYR A 526 0.71 24.46 1.94
N ALA A 527 1.12 24.08 3.14
CA ALA A 527 0.99 22.72 3.64
C ALA A 527 -0.49 22.31 3.77
N GLY A 528 -0.85 21.15 3.24
CA GLY A 528 -2.22 20.60 3.27
C GLY A 528 -3.12 21.03 2.12
N MET A 529 -2.62 21.82 1.15
CA MET A 529 -3.34 22.06 -0.11
C MET A 529 -3.33 20.81 -0.99
N ASN A 530 -4.28 20.71 -1.92
CA ASN A 530 -4.22 19.71 -2.98
C ASN A 530 -3.16 20.14 -4.02
N ILE A 531 -2.02 19.41 -4.01
CA ILE A 531 -0.86 19.71 -4.87
C ILE A 531 -1.17 19.34 -6.32
N TYR A 532 -1.88 18.24 -6.54
CA TYR A 532 -2.27 17.80 -7.88
C TYR A 532 -3.13 18.85 -8.57
N GLU A 533 -4.24 19.26 -7.92
CA GLU A 533 -5.14 20.30 -8.45
C GLU A 533 -4.41 21.63 -8.70
N LYS A 534 -3.51 22.02 -7.77
CA LYS A 534 -2.74 23.27 -7.95
C LYS A 534 -1.85 23.24 -9.19
N LEU A 535 -1.11 22.15 -9.39
CA LEU A 535 -0.21 22.01 -10.53
C LEU A 535 -0.98 21.85 -11.86
N GLU A 536 -2.07 21.08 -11.87
CA GLU A 536 -2.97 20.98 -13.04
C GLU A 536 -3.61 22.34 -13.37
N GLY A 537 -4.00 23.11 -12.35
CA GLY A 537 -4.53 24.47 -12.49
C GLY A 537 -3.52 25.44 -13.11
N ILE A 538 -2.24 25.36 -12.73
CA ILE A 538 -1.16 26.14 -13.36
C ILE A 538 -1.07 25.84 -14.86
N GLN A 539 -1.06 24.55 -15.24
CA GLN A 539 -1.04 24.14 -16.65
C GLN A 539 -2.25 24.68 -17.43
N THR A 540 -3.42 24.64 -16.84
CA THR A 540 -4.66 25.11 -17.46
C THR A 540 -4.63 26.63 -17.67
N SER A 541 -4.26 27.40 -16.65
CA SER A 541 -4.17 28.86 -16.73
C SER A 541 -3.16 29.34 -17.77
N LEU A 542 -2.00 28.67 -17.88
CA LEU A 542 -0.99 29.03 -18.87
C LEU A 542 -1.44 28.72 -20.31
N LYS A 543 -2.22 27.66 -20.54
CA LYS A 543 -2.81 27.36 -21.85
C LYS A 543 -3.88 28.37 -22.25
N GLU A 544 -4.60 28.97 -21.32
CA GLU A 544 -5.59 30.02 -21.57
C GLU A 544 -4.92 31.35 -21.93
N VAL A 545 -3.81 31.68 -21.29
CA VAL A 545 -3.04 32.91 -21.58
C VAL A 545 -2.37 32.87 -22.98
N GLN A 546 -2.04 31.68 -23.48
CA GLN A 546 -1.40 31.50 -24.80
C GLN A 546 -2.40 31.49 -25.96
N ARG A 547 -3.69 31.47 -25.70
CA ARG A 547 -4.78 31.59 -26.70
C ARG A 547 -5.21 33.04 -26.88
#